data_16c18a92a987d6b00c56616f9a9fef7a
#
_entry.id   16c18a92a987d6b00c56616f9a9fef7a
#
_cell.length_a   1.000
_cell.length_b   1.000
_cell.length_c   1.000
_cell.angle_alpha   90.00
_cell.angle_beta   90.00
_cell.angle_gamma   90.00
#
_symmetry.space_group_name_H-M   'P 1'
#
loop_
_entity.id
_entity.type
_entity.pdbx_description
1 polymer ?
#
loop_
_entity_poly.entity_id
_entity_poly.type
_entity_poly.pdbx_seq_one_letter_code
_entity_poly.pdbx_strand_id
1 'polypeptide(L)'
;MLRHELAVLRRQVARPALRSADRAFLAAASRLVPRRRWSSFFVTPDTLLRWHRKLVARRWSYPARQPGRPPIGAEIRALVLRLARENPRWGYQRIGGELAALGLSVAAATVRKLLREAGLGSAGRRAGPSWREFIRGQAASMLACDFFTVDTVFATRLYVLFFIELGSRRVHVSGCTQHPSGAWVAQQARQLAWSLAERAKPPPFLIHDRDSKFSAAFDAVFESEGIEIVRTPIQAPQANAFAERFVGTVRRECLDWILIVGRRQLERVLGVYVDHYNGHRPHRGLGLVPPQPQPVLRLAAPLDPLRVSRRDRLGGLIHEYIAAA
;
A
#
# COMPACT_ATOMS: atom_id res chain seq x y z
N MET A 1 -16.50 55.60 38.38
CA MET A 1 -15.45 55.04 39.22
C MET A 1 -15.15 53.57 38.83
N LEU A 2 -16.03 52.59 39.04
CA LEU A 2 -15.85 51.17 38.75
C LEU A 2 -15.31 50.82 37.32
N ARG A 3 -15.75 51.53 36.27
CA ARG A 3 -15.26 51.33 34.90
C ARG A 3 -13.80 51.73 34.72
N HIS A 4 -13.36 52.76 35.42
CA HIS A 4 -11.98 53.22 35.37
C HIS A 4 -11.04 52.27 36.13
N GLU A 5 -11.45 51.82 37.32
CA GLU A 5 -10.73 50.83 38.11
C GLU A 5 -10.58 49.51 37.35
N LEU A 6 -11.63 49.07 36.68
CA LEU A 6 -11.63 47.88 35.81
C LEU A 6 -10.67 48.05 34.63
N ALA A 7 -10.60 49.26 34.05
CA ALA A 7 -9.65 49.57 32.98
C ALA A 7 -8.19 49.59 33.43
N VAL A 8 -7.94 50.05 34.68
CA VAL A 8 -6.60 49.98 35.30
C VAL A 8 -6.18 48.56 35.58
N LEU A 9 -7.06 47.74 36.17
CA LEU A 9 -6.81 46.32 36.44
C LEU A 9 -6.55 45.52 35.19
N ARG A 10 -7.29 45.79 34.10
CA ARG A 10 -7.10 45.15 32.78
C ARG A 10 -5.73 45.44 32.14
N ARG A 11 -5.13 46.58 32.46
CA ARG A 11 -3.77 46.93 32.01
C ARG A 11 -2.68 46.22 32.81
N GLN A 12 -2.95 45.88 34.08
CA GLN A 12 -2.03 45.26 34.98
C GLN A 12 -1.98 43.71 34.83
N VAL A 13 -3.12 43.08 34.44
CA VAL A 13 -3.22 41.65 34.35
C VAL A 13 -3.81 41.27 32.96
N ALA A 14 -2.92 40.86 32.07
CA ALA A 14 -3.30 40.47 30.70
C ALA A 14 -4.22 39.22 30.66
N ARG A 15 -4.12 38.33 31.62
CA ARG A 15 -5.01 37.13 31.74
C ARG A 15 -5.30 36.84 33.22
N PRO A 16 -6.47 37.07 33.74
CA PRO A 16 -6.81 36.77 35.13
C PRO A 16 -6.83 35.26 35.38
N ALA A 17 -6.25 34.84 36.51
CA ALA A 17 -6.24 33.42 36.93
C ALA A 17 -7.59 33.05 37.53
N LEU A 18 -8.52 32.54 36.72
CA LEU A 18 -9.84 32.15 37.14
C LEU A 18 -9.87 30.80 37.85
N ARG A 19 -10.46 30.79 39.04
CA ARG A 19 -10.78 29.56 39.79
C ARG A 19 -11.97 28.83 39.20
N SER A 20 -12.22 27.59 39.62
CA SER A 20 -13.35 26.80 39.15
C SER A 20 -14.71 27.44 39.47
N ALA A 21 -14.82 28.08 40.62
CA ALA A 21 -16.01 28.82 41.03
C ALA A 21 -16.30 30.01 40.11
N ASP A 22 -15.29 30.79 39.74
CA ASP A 22 -15.41 31.96 38.85
C ASP A 22 -15.86 31.50 37.45
N ARG A 23 -15.33 30.42 36.96
CA ARG A 23 -15.72 29.82 35.66
C ARG A 23 -17.17 29.34 35.68
N ALA A 24 -17.60 28.69 36.80
CA ALA A 24 -18.97 28.24 36.97
C ALA A 24 -19.94 29.45 37.04
N PHE A 25 -19.59 30.46 37.83
CA PHE A 25 -20.40 31.70 37.94
C PHE A 25 -20.51 32.41 36.60
N LEU A 26 -19.43 32.66 35.89
CA LEU A 26 -19.46 33.33 34.58
C LEU A 26 -20.22 32.52 33.54
N ALA A 27 -20.12 31.19 33.55
CA ALA A 27 -20.87 30.32 32.66
C ALA A 27 -22.39 30.38 32.97
N ALA A 28 -22.77 30.43 34.26
CA ALA A 28 -24.15 30.56 34.65
C ALA A 28 -24.72 31.99 34.34
N ALA A 29 -23.97 33.05 34.69
CA ALA A 29 -24.30 34.41 34.43
C ALA A 29 -24.47 34.71 32.93
N SER A 30 -23.70 34.09 32.07
CA SER A 30 -23.83 34.23 30.62
C SER A 30 -25.20 33.80 30.08
N ARG A 31 -25.93 32.96 30.79
CA ARG A 31 -27.30 32.53 30.42
C ARG A 31 -28.34 33.58 30.69
N LEU A 32 -28.09 34.47 31.66
CA LEU A 32 -28.98 35.55 32.05
C LEU A 32 -28.76 36.83 31.24
N VAL A 33 -27.60 36.93 30.57
CA VAL A 33 -27.21 38.09 29.78
C VAL A 33 -27.51 37.86 28.29
N PRO A 34 -28.23 38.78 27.61
CA PRO A 34 -28.47 38.67 26.17
C PRO A 34 -27.16 38.58 25.39
N ARG A 35 -27.10 37.72 24.35
CA ARG A 35 -25.91 37.47 23.52
C ARG A 35 -25.21 38.72 22.99
N ARG A 36 -26.00 39.77 22.71
CA ARG A 36 -25.50 41.09 22.26
C ARG A 36 -24.56 41.76 23.27
N ARG A 37 -24.63 41.39 24.56
CA ARG A 37 -23.78 41.92 25.64
C ARG A 37 -22.62 40.99 26.05
N TRP A 38 -22.46 39.91 25.37
CA TRP A 38 -21.38 38.95 25.70
C TRP A 38 -19.99 39.53 25.45
N SER A 39 -19.84 40.55 24.62
CA SER A 39 -18.59 41.31 24.45
C SER A 39 -18.14 42.07 25.72
N SER A 40 -19.01 42.24 26.72
CA SER A 40 -18.63 42.83 28.01
C SER A 40 -17.89 41.88 28.95
N PHE A 41 -17.98 40.59 28.69
CA PHE A 41 -17.18 39.59 29.43
C PHE A 41 -15.70 39.69 29.04
N PHE A 42 -14.82 39.45 29.98
CA PHE A 42 -13.36 39.41 29.72
C PHE A 42 -12.88 38.08 29.14
N VAL A 43 -13.78 37.17 28.83
CA VAL A 43 -13.53 35.90 28.15
C VAL A 43 -14.37 35.79 26.88
N THR A 44 -13.87 35.04 25.91
CA THR A 44 -14.58 34.87 24.63
C THR A 44 -15.89 34.10 24.80
N PRO A 45 -16.92 34.33 23.96
CA PRO A 45 -18.16 33.57 23.95
C PRO A 45 -17.94 32.05 23.91
N ASP A 46 -17.01 31.58 23.11
CA ASP A 46 -16.66 30.15 23.02
C ASP A 46 -16.13 29.59 24.35
N THR A 47 -15.39 30.37 25.11
CA THR A 47 -14.90 29.98 26.43
C THR A 47 -16.05 29.80 27.41
N LEU A 48 -17.03 30.73 27.42
CA LEU A 48 -18.24 30.64 28.26
C LEU A 48 -19.05 29.39 27.91
N LEU A 49 -19.27 29.14 26.62
CA LEU A 49 -20.00 27.96 26.13
C LEU A 49 -19.31 26.67 26.47
N ARG A 50 -17.98 26.65 26.38
CA ARG A 50 -17.16 25.47 26.74
C ARG A 50 -17.25 25.18 28.23
N TRP A 51 -17.20 26.20 29.09
CA TRP A 51 -17.35 26.03 30.54
C TRP A 51 -18.74 25.54 30.91
N HIS A 52 -19.78 26.13 30.29
CA HIS A 52 -21.16 25.69 30.48
C HIS A 52 -21.31 24.21 30.09
N ARG A 53 -20.82 23.81 28.92
CA ARG A 53 -20.85 22.38 28.49
C ARG A 53 -20.15 21.46 29.48
N LYS A 54 -19.01 21.88 30.04
CA LYS A 54 -18.31 21.10 31.08
C LYS A 54 -19.11 20.97 32.37
N LEU A 55 -19.82 22.02 32.79
CA LEU A 55 -20.70 21.98 33.98
C LEU A 55 -21.88 21.05 33.76
N VAL A 56 -22.54 21.13 32.62
CA VAL A 56 -23.63 20.24 32.22
C VAL A 56 -23.13 18.78 32.16
N ALA A 57 -21.99 18.53 31.52
CA ALA A 57 -21.41 17.21 31.42
C ALA A 57 -21.12 16.59 32.77
N ARG A 58 -20.59 17.37 33.74
CA ARG A 58 -20.33 16.88 35.11
C ARG A 58 -21.59 16.47 35.85
N ARG A 59 -22.73 17.14 35.61
CA ARG A 59 -24.00 16.85 36.29
C ARG A 59 -24.75 15.70 35.62
N TRP A 60 -24.62 15.56 34.29
CA TRP A 60 -25.39 14.61 33.49
C TRP A 60 -24.55 13.44 32.92
N SER A 61 -23.22 13.41 33.17
CA SER A 61 -22.42 12.25 32.83
C SER A 61 -22.58 11.18 33.92
N TYR A 62 -23.42 10.24 33.63
CA TYR A 62 -23.47 9.01 34.41
C TYR A 62 -22.21 8.18 34.09
N PRO A 63 -21.56 7.53 35.07
CA PRO A 63 -20.51 6.58 34.78
C PRO A 63 -21.09 5.54 33.82
N ALA A 64 -20.59 5.51 32.59
CA ALA A 64 -21.03 4.55 31.60
C ALA A 64 -20.75 3.16 32.17
N ARG A 65 -21.83 2.49 32.60
CA ARG A 65 -21.79 1.06 32.86
C ARG A 65 -21.30 0.46 31.55
N GLN A 66 -20.15 -0.18 31.54
CA GLN A 66 -19.61 -0.75 30.30
C GLN A 66 -20.67 -1.70 29.73
N PRO A 67 -21.36 -1.31 28.65
CA PRO A 67 -22.34 -2.19 28.04
C PRO A 67 -21.53 -3.26 27.31
N GLY A 68 -21.74 -4.50 27.67
CA GLY A 68 -21.09 -5.60 26.97
C GLY A 68 -21.29 -6.92 27.67
N ARG A 69 -21.25 -7.98 26.88
CA ARG A 69 -21.22 -9.35 27.38
C ARG A 69 -19.95 -9.51 28.25
N PRO A 70 -20.03 -10.18 29.41
CA PRO A 70 -18.86 -10.48 30.25
C PRO A 70 -17.71 -11.05 29.41
N PRO A 71 -16.45 -10.70 29.72
CA PRO A 71 -15.31 -11.30 29.03
C PRO A 71 -15.31 -12.82 29.22
N ILE A 72 -14.85 -13.53 28.20
CA ILE A 72 -14.72 -14.97 28.22
C ILE A 72 -13.74 -15.39 29.34
N GLY A 73 -14.05 -16.47 30.06
CA GLY A 73 -13.21 -16.97 31.16
C GLY A 73 -11.77 -17.23 30.72
N ALA A 74 -10.82 -16.95 31.62
CA ALA A 74 -9.38 -17.08 31.33
C ALA A 74 -9.00 -18.50 30.89
N GLU A 75 -9.64 -19.52 31.45
CA GLU A 75 -9.42 -20.93 31.10
C GLU A 75 -9.84 -21.26 29.67
N ILE A 76 -11.02 -20.78 29.26
CA ILE A 76 -11.50 -20.97 27.87
C ILE A 76 -10.59 -20.22 26.89
N ARG A 77 -10.13 -19.03 27.25
CA ARG A 77 -9.17 -18.29 26.45
C ARG A 77 -7.84 -19.06 26.27
N ALA A 78 -7.31 -19.61 27.36
CA ALA A 78 -6.10 -20.43 27.35
C ALA A 78 -6.27 -21.68 26.47
N LEU A 79 -7.42 -22.35 26.57
CA LEU A 79 -7.74 -23.53 25.76
C LEU A 79 -7.81 -23.18 24.25
N VAL A 80 -8.50 -22.08 23.89
CA VAL A 80 -8.55 -21.61 22.49
C VAL A 80 -7.15 -21.40 21.92
N LEU A 81 -6.28 -20.75 22.68
CA LEU A 81 -4.91 -20.45 22.24
C LEU A 81 -4.06 -21.73 22.18
N ARG A 82 -4.25 -22.68 23.09
CA ARG A 82 -3.58 -23.98 23.06
C ARG A 82 -3.98 -24.78 21.83
N LEU A 83 -5.29 -24.94 21.56
CA LEU A 83 -5.79 -25.64 20.38
C LEU A 83 -5.25 -25.04 19.09
N ALA A 84 -5.13 -23.72 19.02
CA ALA A 84 -4.60 -23.04 17.85
C ALA A 84 -3.09 -23.24 17.65
N ARG A 85 -2.29 -23.35 18.72
CA ARG A 85 -0.85 -23.59 18.65
C ARG A 85 -0.52 -25.04 18.32
N GLU A 86 -1.24 -25.96 18.95
CA GLU A 86 -1.08 -27.40 18.72
C GLU A 86 -1.55 -27.81 17.32
N ASN A 87 -2.52 -27.06 16.75
CA ASN A 87 -3.11 -27.34 15.43
C ASN A 87 -3.02 -26.13 14.49
N PRO A 88 -1.84 -25.82 13.92
CA PRO A 88 -1.63 -24.63 13.09
C PRO A 88 -2.54 -24.51 11.86
N ARG A 89 -3.06 -25.66 11.39
CA ARG A 89 -3.97 -25.72 10.22
C ARG A 89 -5.45 -25.51 10.57
N TRP A 90 -5.81 -25.40 11.86
CA TRP A 90 -7.21 -25.25 12.26
C TRP A 90 -7.64 -23.79 12.19
N GLY A 91 -8.69 -23.54 11.44
CA GLY A 91 -9.35 -22.24 11.40
C GLY A 91 -10.20 -21.99 12.65
N TYR A 92 -10.59 -20.74 12.88
CA TYR A 92 -11.42 -20.35 14.01
C TYR A 92 -12.78 -21.07 14.07
N GLN A 93 -13.34 -21.46 12.90
CA GLN A 93 -14.57 -22.23 12.83
C GLN A 93 -14.35 -23.66 13.34
N ARG A 94 -13.27 -24.31 12.94
CA ARG A 94 -12.93 -25.66 13.41
C ARG A 94 -12.63 -25.68 14.90
N ILE A 95 -11.85 -24.72 15.38
CA ILE A 95 -11.59 -24.58 16.83
C ILE A 95 -12.91 -24.36 17.60
N GLY A 96 -13.83 -23.55 17.06
CA GLY A 96 -15.17 -23.38 17.63
C GLY A 96 -15.98 -24.68 17.67
N GLY A 97 -15.88 -25.49 16.63
CA GLY A 97 -16.52 -26.82 16.58
C GLY A 97 -15.95 -27.79 17.61
N GLU A 98 -14.64 -27.85 17.80
CA GLU A 98 -13.98 -28.69 18.81
C GLU A 98 -14.36 -28.25 20.24
N LEU A 99 -14.44 -26.92 20.47
CA LEU A 99 -14.95 -26.42 21.77
C LEU A 99 -16.39 -26.81 22.00
N ALA A 100 -17.24 -26.76 20.98
CA ALA A 100 -18.63 -27.20 21.09
C ALA A 100 -18.75 -28.73 21.38
N ALA A 101 -17.91 -29.54 20.78
CA ALA A 101 -17.81 -30.97 21.06
C ALA A 101 -17.36 -31.25 22.50
N LEU A 102 -16.58 -30.33 23.10
CA LEU A 102 -16.22 -30.38 24.55
C LEU A 102 -17.27 -29.74 25.45
N GLY A 103 -18.47 -29.41 24.94
CA GLY A 103 -19.54 -28.79 25.71
C GLY A 103 -19.35 -27.27 25.96
N LEU A 104 -18.35 -26.63 25.35
CA LEU A 104 -18.04 -25.22 25.53
C LEU A 104 -18.60 -24.39 24.35
N SER A 105 -19.71 -23.67 24.61
CA SER A 105 -20.32 -22.81 23.59
C SER A 105 -19.58 -21.47 23.45
N VAL A 106 -18.71 -21.37 22.46
CA VAL A 106 -17.98 -20.16 22.11
C VAL A 106 -18.25 -19.75 20.66
N ALA A 107 -18.76 -18.54 20.44
CA ALA A 107 -19.03 -18.07 19.10
C ALA A 107 -17.74 -18.00 18.27
N ALA A 108 -17.79 -18.43 17.01
CA ALA A 108 -16.65 -18.43 16.09
C ALA A 108 -16.01 -17.03 15.93
N ALA A 109 -16.82 -15.95 16.00
CA ALA A 109 -16.34 -14.57 16.01
C ALA A 109 -15.46 -14.26 17.23
N THR A 110 -15.81 -14.81 18.40
CA THR A 110 -15.02 -14.65 19.62
C THR A 110 -13.70 -15.41 19.53
N VAL A 111 -13.72 -16.65 19.02
CA VAL A 111 -12.48 -17.41 18.74
C VAL A 111 -11.58 -16.62 17.79
N ARG A 112 -12.12 -16.09 16.68
CA ARG A 112 -11.38 -15.25 15.74
C ARG A 112 -10.76 -14.01 16.40
N LYS A 113 -11.51 -13.34 17.29
CA LYS A 113 -11.03 -12.18 18.03
C LYS A 113 -9.85 -12.55 18.95
N LEU A 114 -9.98 -13.62 19.74
CA LEU A 114 -8.94 -14.10 20.64
C LEU A 114 -7.64 -14.47 19.90
N LEU A 115 -7.77 -15.16 18.76
CA LEU A 115 -6.61 -15.52 17.93
C LEU A 115 -5.91 -14.30 17.38
N ARG A 116 -6.66 -13.28 16.94
CA ARG A 116 -6.09 -12.02 16.43
C ARG A 116 -5.39 -11.24 17.53
N GLU A 117 -5.97 -11.13 18.72
CA GLU A 117 -5.37 -10.46 19.89
C GLU A 117 -4.07 -11.14 20.34
N ALA A 118 -3.99 -12.46 20.20
CA ALA A 118 -2.80 -13.23 20.50
C ALA A 118 -1.75 -13.26 19.36
N GLY A 119 -1.96 -12.50 18.27
CA GLY A 119 -1.06 -12.51 17.11
C GLY A 119 -1.11 -13.79 16.26
N LEU A 120 -2.04 -14.70 16.57
CA LEU A 120 -2.25 -15.94 15.83
C LEU A 120 -3.16 -15.65 14.63
N GLY A 121 -2.58 -15.49 13.44
CA GLY A 121 -3.29 -15.25 12.20
C GLY A 121 -4.27 -16.37 11.81
N SER A 122 -4.85 -16.28 10.60
CA SER A 122 -5.69 -17.34 10.04
C SER A 122 -4.92 -18.66 9.89
N ALA A 123 -5.63 -19.80 9.80
CA ALA A 123 -5.02 -21.13 9.71
C ALA A 123 -3.93 -21.24 8.62
N GLY A 124 -4.19 -20.66 7.44
CA GLY A 124 -3.21 -20.65 6.34
C GLY A 124 -1.92 -19.89 6.65
N ARG A 125 -1.95 -18.87 7.53
CA ARG A 125 -0.74 -18.13 7.94
C ARG A 125 0.06 -18.85 9.04
N ARG A 126 -0.57 -19.74 9.81
CA ARG A 126 0.10 -20.50 10.87
C ARG A 126 0.79 -21.75 10.37
N ALA A 127 0.40 -22.24 9.20
CA ALA A 127 0.84 -23.54 8.66
C ALA A 127 2.07 -23.49 7.75
N GLY A 128 2.63 -22.31 7.48
CA GLY A 128 3.79 -22.15 6.61
C GLY A 128 4.20 -20.69 6.50
N PRO A 129 5.24 -20.37 5.72
CA PRO A 129 5.65 -18.99 5.47
C PRO A 129 4.47 -18.22 4.87
N SER A 130 4.32 -16.99 5.30
CA SER A 130 3.34 -16.09 4.66
C SER A 130 3.72 -15.91 3.19
N TRP A 131 2.73 -15.58 2.34
CA TRP A 131 2.99 -15.24 0.94
C TRP A 131 4.11 -14.19 0.79
N ARG A 132 4.17 -13.23 1.70
CA ARG A 132 5.23 -12.22 1.75
C ARG A 132 6.60 -12.80 2.08
N GLU A 133 6.67 -13.77 2.98
CA GLU A 133 7.92 -14.46 3.35
C GLU A 133 8.36 -15.37 2.23
N PHE A 134 7.43 -16.11 1.60
CA PHE A 134 7.71 -16.92 0.42
C PHE A 134 8.27 -16.07 -0.73
N ILE A 135 7.59 -15.00 -1.13
CA ILE A 135 8.10 -14.09 -2.18
C ILE A 135 9.46 -13.50 -1.78
N ARG A 136 9.62 -13.08 -0.52
CA ARG A 136 10.91 -12.52 -0.06
C ARG A 136 12.06 -13.52 -0.16
N GLY A 137 11.82 -14.78 0.21
CA GLY A 137 12.81 -15.84 0.13
C GLY A 137 13.17 -16.21 -1.31
N GLN A 138 12.20 -16.14 -2.23
CA GLN A 138 12.37 -16.54 -3.63
C GLN A 138 12.48 -15.35 -4.61
N ALA A 139 12.33 -14.12 -4.14
CA ALA A 139 12.24 -12.94 -4.98
C ALA A 139 13.41 -12.77 -5.97
N ALA A 140 14.60 -13.21 -5.59
CA ALA A 140 15.77 -13.10 -6.46
C ALA A 140 15.65 -13.94 -7.75
N SER A 141 14.79 -14.96 -7.74
CA SER A 141 14.62 -15.93 -8.82
C SER A 141 13.21 -15.95 -9.42
N MET A 142 12.34 -15.00 -9.06
CA MET A 142 10.95 -14.97 -9.53
C MET A 142 10.73 -13.96 -10.63
N LEU A 143 9.91 -14.35 -11.60
CA LEU A 143 9.32 -13.49 -12.60
C LEU A 143 7.85 -13.24 -12.25
N ALA A 144 7.36 -12.02 -12.40
CA ALA A 144 5.93 -11.72 -12.32
C ALA A 144 5.45 -11.13 -13.64
N CYS A 145 4.20 -11.38 -14.00
CA CYS A 145 3.58 -10.73 -15.15
C CYS A 145 2.22 -10.16 -14.82
N ASP A 146 1.84 -9.17 -15.61
CA ASP A 146 0.56 -8.49 -15.46
C ASP A 146 0.21 -7.72 -16.73
N PHE A 147 -1.03 -7.26 -16.80
CA PHE A 147 -1.52 -6.36 -17.83
C PHE A 147 -1.77 -4.97 -17.27
N PHE A 148 -1.50 -3.96 -18.07
CA PHE A 148 -2.08 -2.64 -17.87
C PHE A 148 -2.70 -2.12 -19.18
N THR A 149 -3.57 -1.13 -19.05
CA THR A 149 -4.28 -0.56 -20.19
C THR A 149 -3.85 0.86 -20.45
N VAL A 150 -3.84 1.26 -21.72
CA VAL A 150 -3.62 2.63 -22.17
C VAL A 150 -4.74 2.97 -23.15
N ASP A 151 -5.47 4.05 -22.89
CA ASP A 151 -6.49 4.54 -23.80
C ASP A 151 -5.84 5.56 -24.76
N THR A 152 -6.10 5.38 -26.05
CA THR A 152 -5.59 6.29 -27.09
C THR A 152 -6.45 7.56 -27.17
N VAL A 153 -5.98 8.59 -27.87
CA VAL A 153 -6.76 9.81 -28.15
C VAL A 153 -8.07 9.56 -28.88
N PHE A 154 -8.18 8.42 -29.56
CA PHE A 154 -9.41 7.96 -30.23
C PHE A 154 -10.26 7.04 -29.36
N ALA A 155 -10.09 7.05 -28.04
CA ALA A 155 -10.78 6.22 -27.07
C ALA A 155 -10.67 4.70 -27.34
N THR A 156 -9.60 4.29 -28.04
CA THR A 156 -9.31 2.86 -28.25
C THR A 156 -8.43 2.37 -27.11
N ARG A 157 -8.85 1.29 -26.45
CA ARG A 157 -8.11 0.68 -25.36
C ARG A 157 -7.07 -0.30 -25.87
N LEU A 158 -5.82 -0.09 -25.44
CA LEU A 158 -4.69 -0.98 -25.69
C LEU A 158 -4.30 -1.69 -24.40
N TYR A 159 -4.16 -3.00 -24.46
CA TYR A 159 -3.65 -3.85 -23.39
C TYR A 159 -2.17 -4.09 -23.60
N VAL A 160 -1.38 -3.87 -22.57
CA VAL A 160 0.06 -4.08 -22.57
C VAL A 160 0.41 -5.22 -21.64
N LEU A 161 1.03 -6.28 -22.17
CA LEU A 161 1.58 -7.37 -21.38
C LEU A 161 3.03 -7.06 -21.03
N PHE A 162 3.38 -7.17 -19.76
CA PHE A 162 4.75 -7.00 -19.30
C PHE A 162 5.12 -8.06 -18.26
N PHE A 163 6.41 -8.25 -18.12
CA PHE A 163 7.01 -9.11 -17.13
C PHE A 163 8.03 -8.32 -16.30
N ILE A 164 8.16 -8.63 -15.03
CA ILE A 164 9.15 -8.02 -14.14
C ILE A 164 9.86 -9.09 -13.32
N GLU A 165 11.18 -9.06 -13.34
CA GLU A 165 12.01 -9.90 -12.48
C GLU A 165 12.00 -9.32 -11.06
N LEU A 166 11.55 -10.07 -10.08
CA LEU A 166 11.39 -9.55 -8.72
C LEU A 166 12.71 -9.25 -8.01
N GLY A 167 13.79 -9.95 -8.38
CA GLY A 167 15.13 -9.70 -7.83
C GLY A 167 15.77 -8.46 -8.42
N SER A 168 16.00 -8.50 -9.73
CA SER A 168 16.69 -7.44 -10.47
C SER A 168 15.84 -6.20 -10.72
N ARG A 169 14.51 -6.29 -10.63
CA ARG A 169 13.54 -5.28 -11.07
C ARG A 169 13.52 -5.03 -12.57
N ARG A 170 14.20 -5.84 -13.34
CA ARG A 170 14.24 -5.71 -14.80
C ARG A 170 12.84 -5.96 -15.37
N VAL A 171 12.43 -5.09 -16.27
CA VAL A 171 11.13 -5.13 -16.93
C VAL A 171 11.29 -5.52 -18.39
N HIS A 172 10.37 -6.36 -18.86
CA HIS A 172 10.22 -6.76 -20.25
C HIS A 172 8.79 -6.43 -20.68
N VAL A 173 8.61 -5.55 -21.64
CA VAL A 173 7.32 -5.32 -22.30
C VAL A 173 7.27 -6.23 -23.52
N SER A 174 6.38 -7.23 -23.49
CA SER A 174 6.28 -8.21 -24.59
C SER A 174 5.50 -7.69 -25.79
N GLY A 175 4.52 -6.81 -25.55
CA GLY A 175 3.76 -6.21 -26.64
C GLY A 175 2.47 -5.57 -26.18
N CYS A 176 1.75 -4.94 -27.11
CA CYS A 176 0.42 -4.39 -26.86
C CYS A 176 -0.57 -4.76 -27.96
N THR A 177 -1.86 -4.87 -27.58
CA THR A 177 -2.95 -5.25 -28.48
C THR A 177 -4.27 -4.65 -28.00
N GLN A 178 -5.23 -4.48 -28.92
CA GLN A 178 -6.62 -4.15 -28.56
C GLN A 178 -7.37 -5.38 -28.04
N HIS A 179 -6.98 -6.57 -28.53
CA HIS A 179 -7.67 -7.83 -28.25
C HIS A 179 -6.67 -8.86 -27.67
N PRO A 180 -6.49 -8.93 -26.35
CA PRO A 180 -5.58 -9.86 -25.71
C PRO A 180 -6.20 -11.28 -25.70
N SER A 181 -6.27 -11.92 -26.89
CA SER A 181 -6.72 -13.31 -27.00
C SER A 181 -5.72 -14.28 -26.36
N GLY A 182 -6.19 -15.43 -25.88
CA GLY A 182 -5.31 -16.46 -25.30
C GLY A 182 -4.18 -16.89 -26.25
N ALA A 183 -4.46 -16.97 -27.58
CA ALA A 183 -3.44 -17.27 -28.58
C ALA A 183 -2.36 -16.18 -28.65
N TRP A 184 -2.76 -14.91 -28.62
CA TRP A 184 -1.81 -13.80 -28.60
C TRP A 184 -0.97 -13.81 -27.33
N VAL A 185 -1.59 -14.01 -26.16
CA VAL A 185 -0.89 -14.06 -24.87
C VAL A 185 0.11 -15.23 -24.82
N ALA A 186 -0.28 -16.42 -25.30
CA ALA A 186 0.60 -17.56 -25.42
C ALA A 186 1.77 -17.31 -26.39
N GLN A 187 1.55 -16.57 -27.47
CA GLN A 187 2.62 -16.18 -28.39
C GLN A 187 3.62 -15.22 -27.74
N GLN A 188 3.15 -14.25 -26.94
CA GLN A 188 4.04 -13.36 -26.18
C GLN A 188 4.85 -14.16 -25.13
N ALA A 189 4.22 -15.16 -24.50
CA ALA A 189 4.91 -16.07 -23.60
C ALA A 189 6.08 -16.80 -24.27
N ARG A 190 5.86 -17.38 -25.47
CA ARG A 190 6.91 -18.07 -26.23
C ARG A 190 8.09 -17.15 -26.56
N GLN A 191 7.81 -15.92 -26.98
CA GLN A 191 8.87 -14.94 -27.29
C GLN A 191 9.72 -14.63 -26.06
N LEU A 192 9.08 -14.43 -24.89
CA LEU A 192 9.84 -14.20 -23.67
C LEU A 192 10.58 -15.47 -23.20
N ALA A 193 9.91 -16.62 -23.20
CA ALA A 193 10.50 -17.90 -22.77
C ALA A 193 11.78 -18.20 -23.57
N TRP A 194 11.75 -18.00 -24.89
CA TRP A 194 12.94 -18.11 -25.72
C TRP A 194 14.08 -17.20 -25.26
N SER A 195 13.79 -15.93 -25.03
CA SER A 195 14.82 -14.99 -24.53
C SER A 195 15.33 -15.33 -23.11
N LEU A 196 14.53 -16.02 -22.31
CA LEU A 196 14.93 -16.51 -20.99
C LEU A 196 15.74 -17.79 -21.06
N ALA A 197 15.47 -18.68 -22.01
CA ALA A 197 16.22 -19.94 -22.21
C ALA A 197 17.69 -19.70 -22.60
N GLU A 198 17.99 -18.59 -23.27
CA GLU A 198 19.38 -18.20 -23.59
C GLU A 198 20.19 -17.77 -22.36
N ARG A 199 19.57 -17.66 -21.20
CA ARG A 199 20.27 -17.26 -19.97
C ARG A 199 20.89 -18.45 -19.26
N ALA A 200 22.05 -18.21 -18.66
CA ALA A 200 22.72 -19.21 -17.84
C ALA A 200 21.88 -19.73 -16.67
N LYS A 201 20.91 -18.91 -16.20
CA LYS A 201 20.01 -19.25 -15.09
C LYS A 201 18.61 -18.65 -15.31
N PRO A 202 17.68 -19.39 -15.92
CA PRO A 202 16.31 -18.93 -16.07
C PRO A 202 15.59 -18.82 -14.71
N PRO A 203 14.58 -17.96 -14.58
CA PRO A 203 13.79 -17.87 -13.36
C PRO A 203 12.99 -19.16 -13.15
N PRO A 204 13.04 -19.82 -11.98
CA PRO A 204 12.31 -21.06 -11.73
C PRO A 204 10.81 -20.87 -11.51
N PHE A 205 10.36 -19.64 -11.25
CA PHE A 205 8.95 -19.33 -10.94
C PHE A 205 8.42 -18.16 -11.74
N LEU A 206 7.18 -18.27 -12.22
CA LEU A 206 6.40 -17.18 -12.79
C LEU A 206 5.15 -16.94 -11.94
N ILE A 207 4.96 -15.69 -11.49
CA ILE A 207 3.77 -15.27 -10.76
C ILE A 207 2.85 -14.50 -11.70
N HIS A 208 1.56 -14.86 -11.72
CA HIS A 208 0.52 -14.04 -12.32
C HIS A 208 -0.77 -14.10 -11.49
N ASP A 209 -1.69 -13.19 -11.78
CA ASP A 209 -3.02 -13.20 -11.18
C ASP A 209 -3.93 -14.26 -11.85
N ARG A 210 -5.19 -14.28 -11.45
CA ARG A 210 -6.20 -15.19 -11.99
C ARG A 210 -7.01 -14.55 -13.13
N ASP A 211 -6.44 -13.56 -13.83
CA ASP A 211 -7.11 -12.97 -15.00
C ASP A 211 -7.29 -14.03 -16.08
N SER A 212 -8.48 -14.09 -16.66
CA SER A 212 -8.86 -15.05 -17.71
C SER A 212 -8.01 -14.96 -18.97
N LYS A 213 -7.25 -13.89 -19.15
CA LYS A 213 -6.29 -13.73 -20.24
C LYS A 213 -5.11 -14.69 -20.12
N PHE A 214 -4.72 -15.07 -18.89
CA PHE A 214 -3.71 -16.08 -18.64
C PHE A 214 -4.33 -17.47 -18.74
N SER A 215 -4.36 -18.01 -19.96
CA SER A 215 -4.94 -19.31 -20.27
C SER A 215 -4.00 -20.47 -19.91
N ALA A 216 -4.53 -21.70 -19.88
CA ALA A 216 -3.72 -22.90 -19.72
C ALA A 216 -2.62 -23.02 -20.81
N ALA A 217 -2.85 -22.51 -22.02
CA ALA A 217 -1.84 -22.48 -23.07
C ALA A 217 -0.70 -21.51 -22.76
N PHE A 218 -0.97 -20.43 -22.03
CA PHE A 218 0.08 -19.54 -21.53
C PHE A 218 0.93 -20.23 -20.47
N ASP A 219 0.30 -20.88 -19.49
CA ASP A 219 1.00 -21.60 -18.42
C ASP A 219 1.88 -22.72 -19.01
N ALA A 220 1.34 -23.52 -19.92
CA ALA A 220 2.04 -24.62 -20.58
C ALA A 220 3.33 -24.20 -21.30
N VAL A 221 3.41 -22.97 -21.83
CA VAL A 221 4.64 -22.45 -22.45
C VAL A 221 5.77 -22.33 -21.42
N PHE A 222 5.48 -21.82 -20.23
CA PHE A 222 6.52 -21.66 -19.19
C PHE A 222 6.82 -22.99 -18.50
N GLU A 223 5.83 -23.82 -18.28
CA GLU A 223 6.00 -25.16 -17.70
C GLU A 223 6.89 -26.04 -18.59
N SER A 224 6.80 -25.93 -19.93
CA SER A 224 7.68 -26.66 -20.85
C SER A 224 9.14 -26.22 -20.79
N GLU A 225 9.41 -25.01 -20.30
CA GLU A 225 10.75 -24.48 -20.04
C GLU A 225 11.22 -24.71 -18.59
N GLY A 226 10.48 -25.50 -17.81
CA GLY A 226 10.80 -25.81 -16.41
C GLY A 226 10.51 -24.68 -15.44
N ILE A 227 9.69 -23.68 -15.82
CA ILE A 227 9.30 -22.56 -14.99
C ILE A 227 7.95 -22.88 -14.32
N GLU A 228 7.94 -22.98 -12.99
CA GLU A 228 6.75 -23.29 -12.21
C GLU A 228 5.81 -22.09 -12.13
N ILE A 229 4.51 -22.32 -12.40
CA ILE A 229 3.48 -21.28 -12.34
C ILE A 229 2.94 -21.13 -10.94
N VAL A 230 3.06 -19.92 -10.39
CA VAL A 230 2.57 -19.56 -9.07
C VAL A 230 1.41 -18.56 -9.21
N ARG A 231 0.17 -19.04 -9.07
CA ARG A 231 -1.00 -18.16 -9.14
C ARG A 231 -1.20 -17.42 -7.81
N THR A 232 -1.45 -16.12 -7.89
CA THR A 232 -1.69 -15.33 -6.68
C THR A 232 -2.89 -15.85 -5.90
N PRO A 233 -2.83 -15.88 -4.54
CA PRO A 233 -3.98 -16.26 -3.73
C PRO A 233 -5.16 -15.32 -3.95
N ILE A 234 -6.37 -15.87 -3.84
CA ILE A 234 -7.61 -15.08 -3.93
C ILE A 234 -7.59 -13.98 -2.85
N GLN A 235 -7.94 -12.76 -3.20
CA GLN A 235 -7.96 -11.59 -2.30
C GLN A 235 -6.59 -11.22 -1.67
N ALA A 236 -5.49 -11.53 -2.35
CA ALA A 236 -4.14 -11.12 -1.93
C ALA A 236 -3.55 -10.08 -2.90
N PRO A 237 -4.04 -8.84 -2.95
CA PRO A 237 -3.57 -7.81 -3.90
C PRO A 237 -2.07 -7.52 -3.75
N GLN A 238 -1.51 -7.68 -2.56
CA GLN A 238 -0.07 -7.50 -2.33
C GLN A 238 0.81 -8.56 -3.00
N ALA A 239 0.23 -9.63 -3.51
CA ALA A 239 0.98 -10.70 -4.15
C ALA A 239 1.63 -10.25 -5.47
N ASN A 240 1.03 -9.29 -6.17
CA ASN A 240 1.56 -8.70 -7.41
C ASN A 240 2.02 -7.23 -7.23
N ALA A 241 2.34 -6.82 -5.99
CA ALA A 241 2.69 -5.44 -5.67
C ALA A 241 3.88 -4.88 -6.46
N PHE A 242 4.72 -5.72 -7.02
CA PHE A 242 5.84 -5.29 -7.86
C PHE A 242 5.36 -4.86 -9.24
N ALA A 243 4.46 -5.62 -9.84
CA ALA A 243 3.83 -5.28 -11.11
C ALA A 243 2.98 -4.00 -10.95
N GLU A 244 2.14 -3.92 -9.93
CA GLU A 244 1.35 -2.72 -9.64
C GLU A 244 2.23 -1.47 -9.47
N ARG A 245 3.36 -1.61 -8.78
CA ARG A 245 4.31 -0.50 -8.59
C ARG A 245 4.94 -0.07 -9.90
N PHE A 246 5.30 -1.01 -10.77
CA PHE A 246 5.81 -0.67 -12.09
C PHE A 246 4.76 0.07 -12.91
N VAL A 247 3.51 -0.41 -12.95
CA VAL A 247 2.40 0.26 -13.64
C VAL A 247 2.20 1.67 -13.13
N GLY A 248 2.17 1.88 -11.80
CA GLY A 248 2.09 3.21 -11.22
C GLY A 248 3.29 4.10 -11.57
N THR A 249 4.46 3.52 -11.77
CA THR A 249 5.69 4.26 -12.12
C THR A 249 5.68 4.67 -13.58
N VAL A 250 5.41 3.75 -14.52
CA VAL A 250 5.37 4.06 -15.96
C VAL A 250 4.26 5.07 -16.29
N ARG A 251 3.13 5.04 -15.57
CA ARG A 251 2.09 6.06 -15.73
C ARG A 251 2.60 7.43 -15.32
N ARG A 252 3.01 7.61 -14.08
CA ARG A 252 3.43 8.90 -13.55
C ARG A 252 4.65 9.50 -14.27
N GLU A 253 5.58 8.67 -14.71
CA GLU A 253 6.85 9.13 -15.29
C GLU A 253 6.79 9.25 -16.82
N CYS A 254 5.79 8.62 -17.48
CA CYS A 254 5.75 8.59 -18.95
C CYS A 254 4.34 8.74 -19.51
N LEU A 255 3.44 7.79 -19.24
CA LEU A 255 2.19 7.67 -19.99
C LEU A 255 1.18 8.80 -19.72
N ASP A 256 1.18 9.36 -18.51
CA ASP A 256 0.28 10.46 -18.14
C ASP A 256 0.69 11.79 -18.81
N TRP A 257 1.85 11.82 -19.44
CA TRP A 257 2.42 13.01 -20.09
C TRP A 257 2.44 12.94 -21.62
N ILE A 258 2.02 11.84 -22.22
CA ILE A 258 2.08 11.60 -23.65
C ILE A 258 0.69 11.19 -24.17
N LEU A 259 0.20 11.90 -25.17
CA LEU A 259 -0.99 11.51 -25.91
C LEU A 259 -0.66 10.34 -26.84
N ILE A 260 -1.26 9.20 -26.59
CA ILE A 260 -1.06 7.99 -27.40
C ILE A 260 -2.10 7.96 -28.53
N VAL A 261 -1.62 8.00 -29.75
CA VAL A 261 -2.45 7.97 -30.97
C VAL A 261 -2.77 6.52 -31.39
N GLY A 262 -1.85 5.58 -31.16
CA GLY A 262 -2.05 4.21 -31.56
C GLY A 262 -0.96 3.25 -31.09
N ARG A 263 -1.15 1.97 -31.44
CA ARG A 263 -0.30 0.86 -31.00
C ARG A 263 1.19 1.06 -31.27
N ARG A 264 1.57 1.40 -32.51
CA ARG A 264 2.99 1.55 -32.90
C ARG A 264 3.70 2.66 -32.11
N GLN A 265 2.98 3.77 -31.83
CA GLN A 265 3.52 4.82 -31.01
C GLN A 265 3.70 4.35 -29.56
N LEU A 266 2.71 3.67 -28.99
CA LEU A 266 2.79 3.13 -27.64
C LEU A 266 3.97 2.16 -27.50
N GLU A 267 4.15 1.23 -28.43
CA GLU A 267 5.29 0.30 -28.43
C GLU A 267 6.63 1.02 -28.44
N ARG A 268 6.77 2.08 -29.25
CA ARG A 268 7.98 2.90 -29.29
C ARG A 268 8.22 3.66 -27.99
N VAL A 269 7.18 4.28 -27.45
CA VAL A 269 7.25 5.04 -26.18
C VAL A 269 7.65 4.11 -25.03
N LEU A 270 7.01 2.95 -24.93
CA LEU A 270 7.31 1.95 -23.90
C LEU A 270 8.72 1.36 -24.08
N GLY A 271 9.16 1.11 -25.30
CA GLY A 271 10.53 0.65 -25.58
C GLY A 271 11.57 1.63 -25.03
N VAL A 272 11.43 2.92 -25.38
CA VAL A 272 12.34 3.97 -24.87
C VAL A 272 12.28 4.09 -23.34
N TYR A 273 11.05 4.02 -22.77
CA TYR A 273 10.89 4.10 -21.32
C TYR A 273 11.51 2.89 -20.61
N VAL A 274 11.32 1.68 -21.12
CA VAL A 274 11.87 0.45 -20.52
C VAL A 274 13.40 0.43 -20.61
N ASP A 275 13.99 0.91 -21.70
CA ASP A 275 15.43 1.09 -21.81
C ASP A 275 15.95 2.02 -20.70
N HIS A 276 15.28 3.17 -20.51
CA HIS A 276 15.60 4.09 -19.42
C HIS A 276 15.43 3.45 -18.05
N TYR A 277 14.27 2.80 -17.82
CA TYR A 277 13.93 2.14 -16.55
C TYR A 277 14.95 1.07 -16.16
N ASN A 278 15.36 0.24 -17.11
CA ASN A 278 16.30 -0.84 -16.88
C ASN A 278 17.75 -0.36 -16.80
N GLY A 279 18.16 0.58 -17.65
CA GLY A 279 19.56 0.96 -17.82
C GLY A 279 20.03 2.18 -17.03
N HIS A 280 19.12 3.09 -16.70
CA HIS A 280 19.50 4.41 -16.15
C HIS A 280 18.79 4.77 -14.85
N ARG A 281 17.55 4.31 -14.67
CA ARG A 281 16.73 4.72 -13.54
C ARG A 281 17.20 4.08 -12.23
N PRO A 282 17.59 4.88 -11.20
CA PRO A 282 17.99 4.32 -9.91
C PRO A 282 16.81 3.73 -9.13
N HIS A 283 17.00 2.57 -8.52
CA HIS A 283 15.98 1.88 -7.75
C HIS A 283 16.38 1.77 -6.27
N ARG A 284 15.51 2.27 -5.37
CA ARG A 284 15.76 2.18 -3.92
C ARG A 284 15.96 0.74 -3.43
N GLY A 285 15.18 -0.20 -3.97
CA GLY A 285 15.28 -1.61 -3.61
C GLY A 285 16.55 -2.32 -4.12
N LEU A 286 17.32 -1.66 -4.97
CA LEU A 286 18.59 -2.14 -5.52
C LEU A 286 19.79 -1.28 -5.07
N GLY A 287 19.65 -0.54 -3.96
CA GLY A 287 20.73 0.34 -3.49
C GLY A 287 21.01 1.52 -4.42
N LEU A 288 19.96 2.06 -5.06
CA LEU A 288 20.03 3.18 -6.02
C LEU A 288 20.78 2.85 -7.34
N VAL A 289 20.88 1.56 -7.67
CA VAL A 289 21.43 1.09 -8.94
C VAL A 289 20.28 0.76 -9.90
N PRO A 290 20.43 0.96 -11.22
CA PRO A 290 19.44 0.50 -12.21
C PRO A 290 19.41 -1.03 -12.32
N PRO A 291 18.30 -1.63 -12.81
CA PRO A 291 18.16 -3.08 -12.99
C PRO A 291 19.24 -3.73 -13.86
N GLN A 292 19.70 -3.03 -14.87
CA GLN A 292 20.79 -3.40 -15.76
C GLN A 292 21.83 -2.28 -15.80
N PRO A 293 22.69 -2.17 -14.78
CA PRO A 293 23.71 -1.13 -14.80
C PRO A 293 24.59 -1.32 -16.04
N GLN A 294 24.67 -0.29 -16.84
CA GLN A 294 25.68 -0.25 -17.92
C GLN A 294 27.06 -0.28 -17.27
N PRO A 295 28.03 -0.92 -17.87
CA PRO A 295 29.40 -0.90 -17.36
C PRO A 295 29.83 0.57 -17.30
N VAL A 296 29.77 1.16 -16.12
CA VAL A 296 30.36 2.48 -15.91
C VAL A 296 31.86 2.23 -15.98
N LEU A 297 32.52 2.83 -16.95
CA LEU A 297 33.97 2.98 -16.89
C LEU A 297 34.25 3.59 -15.50
N ARG A 298 34.88 2.80 -14.62
CA ARG A 298 35.32 3.30 -13.32
C ARG A 298 36.36 4.36 -13.64
N LEU A 299 35.89 5.62 -13.61
CA LEU A 299 36.82 6.75 -13.71
C LEU A 299 37.77 6.65 -12.50
N ALA A 300 39.03 6.61 -12.77
CA ALA A 300 40.09 6.54 -11.75
C ALA A 300 40.17 7.82 -10.89
N ALA A 301 39.39 8.85 -11.23
CA ALA A 301 39.32 10.12 -10.54
C ALA A 301 37.85 10.54 -10.29
N PRO A 302 37.56 11.38 -9.28
CA PRO A 302 36.25 11.97 -9.08
C PRO A 302 35.77 12.67 -10.35
N LEU A 303 34.48 12.44 -10.71
CA LEU A 303 33.83 13.11 -11.85
C LEU A 303 33.86 14.62 -11.65
N ASP A 304 34.44 15.33 -12.63
CA ASP A 304 34.27 16.77 -12.70
C ASP A 304 32.80 17.08 -13.04
N PRO A 305 32.05 17.81 -12.19
CA PRO A 305 30.65 18.17 -12.45
C PRO A 305 30.44 18.88 -13.79
N LEU A 306 31.46 19.52 -14.34
CA LEU A 306 31.42 20.18 -15.65
C LEU A 306 31.46 19.20 -16.83
N ARG A 307 31.77 17.94 -16.60
CA ARG A 307 31.80 16.86 -17.59
C ARG A 307 30.57 15.98 -17.55
N VAL A 308 29.42 16.53 -17.24
CA VAL A 308 28.13 15.81 -17.28
C VAL A 308 27.34 16.25 -18.47
N SER A 309 27.03 15.33 -19.38
CA SER A 309 26.15 15.59 -20.51
C SER A 309 24.75 15.09 -20.23
N ARG A 310 23.73 15.81 -20.71
CA ARG A 310 22.33 15.43 -20.63
C ARG A 310 21.86 14.83 -21.95
N ARG A 311 21.23 13.67 -21.90
CA ARG A 311 20.56 13.04 -23.03
C ARG A 311 19.06 13.06 -22.82
N ASP A 312 18.35 13.74 -23.69
CA ASP A 312 16.90 13.82 -23.65
C ASP A 312 16.26 12.64 -24.38
N ARG A 313 15.25 12.02 -23.75
CA ARG A 313 14.43 10.95 -24.32
C ARG A 313 12.97 11.39 -24.37
N LEU A 314 12.20 10.81 -25.29
CA LEU A 314 10.77 11.11 -25.47
C LEU A 314 10.46 12.61 -25.57
N GLY A 315 11.24 13.32 -26.36
CA GLY A 315 11.06 14.77 -26.57
C GLY A 315 11.39 15.63 -25.35
N GLY A 316 12.26 15.17 -24.45
CA GLY A 316 12.64 15.89 -23.24
C GLY A 316 11.80 15.56 -22.02
N LEU A 317 10.93 14.55 -22.09
CA LEU A 317 10.18 14.07 -20.93
C LEU A 317 11.07 13.32 -19.94
N ILE A 318 12.08 12.60 -20.44
CA ILE A 318 13.04 11.85 -19.63
C ILE A 318 14.44 12.41 -19.90
N HIS A 319 15.18 12.65 -18.82
CA HIS A 319 16.56 13.12 -18.88
C HIS A 319 17.50 12.05 -18.32
N GLU A 320 18.47 11.66 -19.11
CA GLU A 320 19.57 10.79 -18.71
C GLU A 320 20.83 11.61 -18.59
N TYR A 321 21.59 11.43 -17.51
CA TYR A 321 22.84 12.13 -17.27
C TYR A 321 23.98 11.13 -17.34
N ILE A 322 24.95 11.41 -18.20
CA ILE A 322 26.12 10.57 -18.44
C ILE A 322 27.39 11.39 -18.28
N ALA A 323 28.44 10.74 -17.78
CA ALA A 323 29.76 11.36 -17.78
C ALA A 323 30.20 11.59 -19.22
N ALA A 324 30.60 12.81 -19.59
CA ALA A 324 31.25 13.07 -20.86
C ALA A 324 32.68 12.51 -20.79
N ALA A 325 33.07 11.79 -21.81
CA ALA A 325 34.40 11.24 -21.93
C ALA A 325 35.48 12.35 -22.02
#